data_636e3e399bb3ae233f5ef4c0465b318b
#
_entry.id   636e3e399bb3ae233f5ef4c0465b318b
#
_cell.length_a   1.000
_cell.length_b   1.000
_cell.length_c   1.000
_cell.angle_alpha   90.00
_cell.angle_beta   90.00
_cell.angle_gamma   90.00
#
_symmetry.space_group_name_H-M   'P 1'
#
loop_
_entity.id
_entity.type
_entity.pdbx_description
1 polymer ?
#
loop_
_entity_poly.entity_id
_entity_poly.type
_entity_poly.pdbx_seq_one_letter_code
_entity_poly.pdbx_strand_id
1 'polypeptide(L)'
;MRKIYLLLVLVASSFSGWSQQPNDIYHKLEAIAVIDQKVMMPMRDGVRLATDIYRPKGNAKVPIVFSRTPYNFNSWGDGEMRARGLEAAYDAVQRGYAYVVQNERGRFFSEGEWDILGTPTTD
;
A
#
# COMPACT_ATOMS: atom_id res chain seq x y z
N MET A 1 62.98 19.30 31.06
CA MET A 1 61.65 18.64 31.24
C MET A 1 60.72 19.14 30.15
N ARG A 2 60.53 18.31 29.09
CA ARG A 2 59.65 18.65 27.94
C ARG A 2 58.26 18.11 28.26
N LYS A 3 57.27 18.97 28.44
CA LYS A 3 55.88 18.60 28.59
C LYS A 3 55.27 18.30 27.20
N ILE A 4 54.95 17.04 26.95
CA ILE A 4 54.26 16.58 25.74
C ILE A 4 52.75 16.77 26.02
N TYR A 5 52.12 17.72 25.31
CA TYR A 5 50.66 17.86 25.30
C TYR A 5 50.10 16.91 24.25
N LEU A 6 49.44 15.88 24.73
CA LEU A 6 48.70 14.93 23.90
C LEU A 6 47.38 15.61 23.46
N LEU A 7 47.30 16.03 22.22
CA LEU A 7 46.09 16.60 21.62
C LEU A 7 45.19 15.43 21.20
N LEU A 8 44.18 15.20 22.03
CA LEU A 8 43.11 14.24 21.73
C LEU A 8 42.14 14.88 20.72
N VAL A 9 42.33 14.54 19.43
CA VAL A 9 41.39 14.93 18.37
C VAL A 9 40.19 13.96 18.44
N LEU A 10 39.09 14.46 19.00
CA LEU A 10 37.78 13.77 19.00
C LEU A 10 37.17 13.91 17.61
N VAL A 11 37.35 12.90 16.76
CA VAL A 11 36.65 12.80 15.47
C VAL A 11 35.22 12.36 15.78
N ALA A 12 34.33 13.33 15.91
CA ALA A 12 32.91 13.08 15.91
C ALA A 12 32.49 12.69 14.49
N SER A 13 32.51 11.39 14.20
CA SER A 13 31.87 10.83 13.00
C SER A 13 30.37 10.99 13.10
N SER A 14 29.86 12.04 12.48
CA SER A 14 28.41 12.23 12.26
C SER A 14 27.94 11.11 11.34
N PHE A 15 27.48 10.00 11.92
CA PHE A 15 26.67 9.02 11.20
C PHE A 15 25.34 9.71 10.89
N SER A 16 25.29 10.34 9.72
CA SER A 16 24.01 10.68 9.09
C SER A 16 23.37 9.36 8.71
N GLY A 17 22.62 8.77 9.64
CA GLY A 17 21.77 7.64 9.36
C GLY A 17 20.79 8.09 8.28
N TRP A 18 20.99 7.58 7.07
CA TRP A 18 19.97 7.61 6.04
C TRP A 18 18.86 6.70 6.53
N SER A 19 17.95 7.26 7.31
CA SER A 19 16.65 6.68 7.54
C SER A 19 15.97 6.66 6.17
N GLN A 20 16.10 5.55 5.45
CA GLN A 20 15.17 5.26 4.36
C GLN A 20 13.81 5.18 5.02
N GLN A 21 12.99 6.21 4.84
CA GLN A 21 11.60 6.17 5.26
C GLN A 21 10.90 5.11 4.39
N PRO A 22 10.59 3.94 4.94
CA PRO A 22 9.86 2.93 4.20
C PRO A 22 8.43 3.41 4.10
N ASN A 23 8.00 3.98 3.04
CA ASN A 23 6.63 4.37 2.69
C ASN A 23 6.41 5.84 2.31
N ASP A 24 7.39 6.50 1.70
CA ASP A 24 7.18 7.83 1.13
C ASP A 24 5.95 7.88 0.21
N ILE A 25 5.74 6.83 -0.60
CA ILE A 25 4.60 6.75 -1.52
C ILE A 25 3.25 6.63 -0.78
N TYR A 26 3.20 5.92 0.36
CA TYR A 26 1.98 5.82 1.16
C TYR A 26 1.57 7.19 1.72
N HIS A 27 2.50 7.93 2.30
CA HIS A 27 2.23 9.27 2.83
C HIS A 27 1.85 10.27 1.74
N LYS A 28 2.49 10.18 0.56
CA LYS A 28 2.08 10.98 -0.60
C LYS A 28 0.65 10.67 -1.03
N LEU A 29 0.30 9.39 -1.06
CA LEU A 29 -1.05 8.95 -1.41
C LEU A 29 -2.07 9.40 -0.36
N GLU A 30 -1.77 9.22 0.92
CA GLU A 30 -2.62 9.64 2.05
C GLU A 30 -2.90 11.16 2.03
N ALA A 31 -1.96 11.96 1.56
CA ALA A 31 -2.15 13.40 1.43
C ALA A 31 -3.24 13.78 0.42
N ILE A 32 -3.44 12.99 -0.64
CA ILE A 32 -4.36 13.29 -1.76
C ILE A 32 -5.57 12.35 -1.84
N ALA A 33 -5.54 11.22 -1.16
CA ALA A 33 -6.57 10.19 -1.24
C ALA A 33 -7.28 9.94 0.10
N VAL A 34 -8.48 9.42 0.00
CA VAL A 34 -9.12 8.61 1.05
C VAL A 34 -8.76 7.16 0.76
N ILE A 35 -8.27 6.46 1.77
CA ILE A 35 -7.77 5.09 1.68
C ILE A 35 -8.65 4.18 2.54
N ASP A 36 -9.34 3.25 1.90
CA ASP A 36 -10.13 2.22 2.55
C ASP A 36 -9.51 0.86 2.24
N GLN A 37 -8.92 0.20 3.25
CA GLN A 37 -8.23 -1.08 3.06
C GLN A 37 -9.03 -2.25 3.61
N LYS A 38 -8.92 -3.40 2.92
CA LYS A 38 -9.57 -4.66 3.32
C LYS A 38 -11.09 -4.54 3.50
N VAL A 39 -11.70 -3.71 2.65
CA VAL A 39 -13.15 -3.70 2.51
C VAL A 39 -13.58 -5.08 1.99
N MET A 40 -14.38 -5.78 2.77
CA MET A 40 -14.91 -7.09 2.38
C MET A 40 -16.12 -6.90 1.47
N MET A 41 -15.84 -6.82 0.17
CA MET A 41 -16.86 -6.53 -0.85
C MET A 41 -17.69 -7.78 -1.16
N PRO A 42 -19.02 -7.75 -0.96
CA PRO A 42 -19.86 -8.92 -1.23
C PRO A 42 -20.05 -9.15 -2.72
N MET A 43 -19.90 -10.40 -3.14
CA MET A 43 -20.19 -10.87 -4.48
C MET A 43 -21.65 -11.37 -4.56
N ARG A 44 -22.11 -11.72 -5.75
CA ARG A 44 -23.53 -12.12 -6.01
C ARG A 44 -23.97 -13.32 -5.18
N ASP A 45 -23.07 -14.23 -4.85
CA ASP A 45 -23.30 -15.44 -4.06
C ASP A 45 -23.06 -15.23 -2.54
N GLY A 46 -22.76 -14.02 -2.12
CA GLY A 46 -22.53 -13.66 -0.73
C GLY A 46 -21.10 -13.87 -0.24
N VAL A 47 -20.19 -14.48 -1.05
CA VAL A 47 -18.76 -14.53 -0.75
C VAL A 47 -18.19 -13.12 -0.79
N ARG A 48 -17.29 -12.79 0.14
CA ARG A 48 -16.72 -11.45 0.24
C ARG A 48 -15.27 -11.43 -0.19
N LEU A 49 -14.91 -10.48 -1.04
CA LEU A 49 -13.55 -10.32 -1.55
C LEU A 49 -12.86 -9.11 -0.92
N ALA A 50 -11.64 -9.34 -0.45
CA ALA A 50 -10.82 -8.30 0.17
C ALA A 50 -10.37 -7.28 -0.89
N THR A 51 -10.75 -6.04 -0.66
CA THR A 51 -10.60 -4.95 -1.63
C THR A 51 -9.97 -3.74 -0.95
N ASP A 52 -8.95 -3.18 -1.57
CA ASP A 52 -8.39 -1.89 -1.18
C ASP A 52 -8.84 -0.82 -2.17
N ILE A 53 -9.30 0.31 -1.66
CA ILE A 53 -9.88 1.40 -2.43
C ILE A 53 -9.10 2.68 -2.12
N TYR A 54 -8.59 3.30 -3.16
CA TYR A 54 -7.89 4.58 -3.12
C TYR A 54 -8.66 5.57 -3.99
N ARG A 55 -9.23 6.60 -3.42
CA ARG A 55 -10.05 7.58 -4.15
C ARG A 55 -9.62 9.01 -3.85
N PRO A 56 -9.69 9.93 -4.81
CA PRO A 56 -9.42 11.34 -4.54
C PRO A 56 -10.26 11.86 -3.37
N LYS A 57 -9.69 12.76 -2.58
CA LYS A 57 -10.43 13.47 -1.53
C LYS A 57 -11.54 14.30 -2.15
N GLY A 58 -12.68 14.41 -1.46
CA GLY A 58 -13.86 15.14 -1.90
C GLY A 58 -15.02 14.21 -2.25
N ASN A 59 -16.11 14.80 -2.78
CA ASN A 59 -17.37 14.10 -3.03
C ASN A 59 -17.68 13.94 -4.52
N ALA A 60 -16.74 14.24 -5.42
CA ALA A 60 -16.94 14.10 -6.85
C ALA A 60 -17.06 12.62 -7.24
N LYS A 61 -17.94 12.31 -8.18
CA LYS A 61 -17.95 11.02 -8.86
C LYS A 61 -16.78 10.96 -9.80
N VAL A 62 -15.95 9.93 -9.66
CA VAL A 62 -14.75 9.73 -10.45
C VAL A 62 -14.78 8.38 -11.14
N PRO A 63 -14.15 8.22 -12.31
CA PRO A 63 -13.99 6.93 -12.94
C PRO A 63 -13.06 6.03 -12.11
N ILE A 64 -13.19 4.72 -12.27
CA ILE A 64 -12.47 3.72 -11.50
C ILE A 64 -11.49 2.97 -12.41
N VAL A 65 -10.24 2.85 -11.96
CA VAL A 65 -9.29 1.86 -12.44
C VAL A 65 -9.37 0.66 -11.51
N PHE A 66 -9.85 -0.47 -12.02
CA PHE A 66 -10.05 -1.70 -11.24
C PHE A 66 -9.02 -2.75 -11.63
N SER A 67 -8.39 -3.35 -10.63
CA SER A 67 -7.46 -4.47 -10.77
C SER A 67 -7.86 -5.61 -9.84
N ARG A 68 -8.03 -6.82 -10.39
CA ARG A 68 -8.20 -8.04 -9.61
C ARG A 68 -6.98 -8.92 -9.82
N THR A 69 -6.48 -9.54 -8.75
CA THR A 69 -5.22 -10.29 -8.80
C THR A 69 -5.22 -11.51 -7.88
N PRO A 70 -4.67 -12.65 -8.34
CA PRO A 70 -4.40 -13.80 -7.50
C PRO A 70 -3.13 -13.63 -6.65
N TYR A 71 -2.36 -12.57 -6.89
CA TYR A 71 -1.08 -12.34 -6.21
C TYR A 71 -1.25 -11.52 -4.93
N ASN A 72 -0.34 -11.74 -4.00
CA ASN A 72 -0.31 -10.98 -2.76
C ASN A 72 0.14 -9.54 -2.99
N PHE A 73 -0.76 -8.60 -2.83
CA PHE A 73 -0.44 -7.17 -2.80
C PHE A 73 -0.32 -6.62 -1.36
N ASN A 74 -0.43 -7.48 -0.35
CA ASN A 74 -0.31 -7.08 1.05
C ASN A 74 1.13 -7.16 1.52
N SER A 75 1.50 -6.26 2.41
CA SER A 75 2.81 -6.19 3.03
C SER A 75 2.68 -5.73 4.46
N TRP A 76 3.53 -6.25 5.34
CA TRP A 76 3.69 -5.72 6.68
C TRP A 76 4.88 -4.78 6.70
N GLY A 77 4.70 -3.59 7.22
CA GLY A 77 5.73 -2.60 7.45
C GLY A 77 5.40 -1.78 8.70
N ASP A 78 6.39 -1.49 9.53
CA ASP A 78 6.25 -0.67 10.75
C ASP A 78 5.10 -1.13 11.68
N GLY A 79 4.83 -2.44 11.72
CA GLY A 79 3.75 -3.00 12.53
C GLY A 79 2.34 -2.88 11.93
N GLU A 80 2.22 -2.31 10.74
CA GLU A 80 0.95 -2.13 10.03
C GLU A 80 0.91 -2.91 8.72
N MET A 81 -0.28 -3.35 8.33
CA MET A 81 -0.50 -3.95 7.03
C MET A 81 -0.77 -2.87 6.00
N ARG A 82 0.05 -2.85 4.95
CA ARG A 82 -0.08 -1.90 3.85
C ARG A 82 -0.05 -2.64 2.51
N ALA A 83 -0.61 -2.02 1.48
CA ALA A 83 -0.49 -2.57 0.13
C ALA A 83 0.91 -2.31 -0.44
N ARG A 84 1.32 -3.20 -1.35
CA ARG A 84 2.50 -3.00 -2.21
C ARG A 84 2.08 -2.30 -3.50
N GLY A 85 3.05 -1.72 -4.21
CA GLY A 85 2.82 -1.18 -5.55
C GLY A 85 1.84 0.00 -5.55
N LEU A 86 1.93 0.84 -4.53
CA LEU A 86 1.05 2.01 -4.37
C LEU A 86 1.28 3.10 -5.42
N GLU A 87 2.33 2.98 -6.24
CA GLU A 87 2.63 3.91 -7.33
C GLU A 87 1.48 4.00 -8.33
N ALA A 88 0.88 2.86 -8.70
CA ALA A 88 -0.26 2.83 -9.60
C ALA A 88 -1.50 3.52 -8.99
N ALA A 89 -1.72 3.34 -7.69
CA ALA A 89 -2.80 4.02 -6.97
C ALA A 89 -2.55 5.54 -6.91
N TYR A 90 -1.31 5.95 -6.62
CA TYR A 90 -0.93 7.34 -6.57
C TYR A 90 -1.11 8.04 -7.93
N ASP A 91 -0.63 7.43 -9.01
CA ASP A 91 -0.78 7.94 -10.37
C ASP A 91 -2.25 8.05 -10.79
N ALA A 92 -3.06 7.05 -10.48
CA ALA A 92 -4.48 7.07 -10.79
C ALA A 92 -5.20 8.20 -10.04
N VAL A 93 -4.96 8.33 -8.73
CA VAL A 93 -5.59 9.36 -7.89
C VAL A 93 -5.16 10.76 -8.34
N GLN A 94 -3.88 10.98 -8.66
CA GLN A 94 -3.41 12.27 -9.19
C GLN A 94 -4.12 12.67 -10.49
N ARG A 95 -4.51 11.70 -11.30
CA ARG A 95 -5.24 11.92 -12.56
C ARG A 95 -6.76 12.02 -12.39
N GLY A 96 -7.25 11.98 -11.14
CA GLY A 96 -8.67 12.09 -10.83
C GLY A 96 -9.45 10.77 -10.94
N TYR A 97 -8.78 9.62 -10.91
CA TYR A 97 -9.41 8.30 -10.88
C TYR A 97 -9.42 7.74 -9.46
N ALA A 98 -10.40 6.92 -9.14
CA ALA A 98 -10.27 5.98 -8.03
C ALA A 98 -9.50 4.74 -8.51
N TYR A 99 -8.60 4.21 -7.67
CA TYR A 99 -7.92 2.95 -7.92
C TYR A 99 -8.45 1.91 -6.94
N VAL A 100 -8.86 0.76 -7.46
CA VAL A 100 -9.41 -0.34 -6.69
C VAL A 100 -8.61 -1.60 -7.00
N VAL A 101 -8.05 -2.22 -5.97
CA VAL A 101 -7.36 -3.50 -6.10
C VAL A 101 -8.03 -4.54 -5.22
N GLN A 102 -8.30 -5.71 -5.77
CA GLN A 102 -9.04 -6.79 -5.13
C GLN A 102 -8.30 -8.11 -5.28
N ASN A 103 -8.22 -8.89 -4.19
CA ASN A 103 -7.77 -10.28 -4.31
C ASN A 103 -8.88 -11.15 -4.90
N GLU A 104 -8.49 -12.10 -5.73
CA GLU A 104 -9.38 -13.14 -6.23
C GLU A 104 -9.97 -13.96 -5.08
N ARG A 105 -11.10 -14.58 -5.34
CA ARG A 105 -11.79 -15.52 -4.47
C ARG A 105 -10.82 -16.59 -3.94
N GLY A 106 -10.90 -16.89 -2.64
CA GLY A 106 -10.05 -17.89 -2.00
C GLY A 106 -8.56 -17.52 -1.92
N ARG A 107 -8.20 -16.26 -2.22
CA ARG A 107 -6.82 -15.78 -2.12
C ARG A 107 -6.66 -14.76 -1.00
N PHE A 108 -5.61 -14.98 -0.18
CA PHE A 108 -5.22 -14.10 0.93
C PHE A 108 -6.38 -13.80 1.89
N PHE A 109 -6.90 -12.57 1.88
CA PHE A 109 -7.99 -12.16 2.76
C PHE A 109 -9.38 -12.32 2.15
N SER A 110 -9.47 -12.74 0.88
CA SER A 110 -10.74 -13.04 0.22
C SER A 110 -11.29 -14.39 0.65
N GLU A 111 -12.60 -14.45 0.83
CA GLU A 111 -13.33 -15.68 1.15
C GLU A 111 -13.53 -16.56 -0.07
N GLY A 112 -14.06 -17.78 0.17
CA GLY A 112 -14.41 -18.77 -0.86
C GLY A 112 -13.23 -19.64 -1.25
N GLU A 113 -13.43 -20.42 -2.31
CA GLU A 113 -12.43 -21.32 -2.86
C GLU A 113 -11.80 -20.71 -4.13
N TRP A 114 -10.49 -20.90 -4.26
CA TRP A 114 -9.77 -20.40 -5.41
C TRP A 114 -9.90 -21.36 -6.61
N ASP A 115 -10.28 -20.81 -7.74
CA ASP A 115 -10.21 -21.46 -9.03
C ASP A 115 -9.21 -20.72 -9.92
N ILE A 116 -8.22 -21.44 -10.44
CA ILE A 116 -7.15 -20.87 -11.28
C ILE A 116 -7.66 -20.19 -12.55
N LEU A 117 -8.81 -20.62 -13.05
CA LEU A 117 -9.46 -20.03 -14.21
C LEU A 117 -10.45 -18.92 -13.84
N GLY A 118 -10.66 -18.71 -12.55
CA GLY A 118 -11.65 -17.78 -12.03
C GLY A 118 -13.10 -18.26 -12.21
N THR A 119 -13.99 -17.61 -11.47
CA THR A 119 -15.44 -17.84 -11.60
C THR A 119 -16.14 -16.52 -11.92
N PRO A 120 -15.95 -15.98 -13.14
CA PRO A 120 -16.45 -14.64 -13.48
C PRO A 120 -17.99 -14.54 -13.48
N THR A 121 -18.70 -15.66 -13.39
CA THR A 121 -20.15 -15.71 -13.32
C THR A 121 -20.70 -15.42 -11.92
N THR A 122 -19.89 -15.58 -10.87
CA THR A 122 -20.29 -15.37 -9.47
C THR A 122 -19.72 -14.09 -8.85
N ASP A 123 -18.62 -13.61 -9.37
CA ASP A 123 -17.93 -12.40 -8.89
C ASP A 123 -18.39 -11.09 -9.57
#